data_b988dc339f68b67ec858f24897432b11
#
_entry.id   b988dc339f68b67ec858f24897432b11
#
_cell.length_a   1.000
_cell.length_b   1.000
_cell.length_c   1.000
_cell.angle_alpha   90.00
_cell.angle_beta   90.00
_cell.angle_gamma   90.00
#
_symmetry.space_group_name_H-M   'P 1'
#
loop_
_entity.id
_entity.type
_entity.pdbx_description
1 polymer ?
#
loop_
_entity_poly.entity_id
_entity_poly.type
_entity_poly.pdbx_seq_one_letter_code
_entity_poly.pdbx_strand_id
1 'polypeptide(L)'
;MLASLFSKPQSSLSAQAKHLVAMRFLIYTGFQTSYFIGVIGTLTYADDASVVATSLAVLFMNVFVILGSFAGGAALDAWGPRRHFLLSIVGTLATGAAILVFGSATGIVLLGAVLLGFVMGFAQPIATSYPAYLTDDPLELKDINSAIVMFSNVSIIVGPTLGGFVAAAASSRAVFVLMMIFTV
;
A
#
# COMPACT_ATOMS: atom_id res chain seq x y z
N MET A 1 2.80 18.11 37.15
CA MET A 1 1.61 17.81 36.33
C MET A 1 1.96 17.43 34.89
N LEU A 2 2.98 17.96 34.21
CA LEU A 2 3.40 17.56 32.86
C LEU A 2 4.17 16.21 32.83
N ALA A 3 4.92 15.86 33.89
CA ALA A 3 5.68 14.62 33.95
C ALA A 3 4.78 13.35 34.02
N SER A 4 3.55 13.43 34.52
CA SER A 4 2.59 12.32 34.55
C SER A 4 1.96 12.01 33.21
N LEU A 5 2.05 12.91 32.23
CA LEU A 5 1.57 12.68 30.87
C LEU A 5 2.53 11.81 30.04
N PHE A 6 3.79 11.73 30.45
CA PHE A 6 4.84 10.96 29.77
C PHE A 6 5.21 9.64 30.47
N SER A 7 4.60 9.37 31.63
CA SER A 7 4.97 8.21 32.48
C SER A 7 3.99 7.03 32.39
N LYS A 8 3.12 6.96 31.39
CA LYS A 8 2.40 5.69 31.13
C LYS A 8 3.39 4.68 30.55
N PRO A 9 3.52 3.48 31.12
CA PRO A 9 4.25 2.41 30.46
C PRO A 9 3.60 2.24 29.08
N GLN A 10 4.41 2.41 28.02
CA GLN A 10 4.01 2.00 26.68
C GLN A 10 3.64 0.51 26.81
N SER A 11 2.37 0.18 26.58
CA SER A 11 1.99 -1.21 26.46
C SER A 11 2.86 -1.78 25.34
N SER A 12 3.68 -2.75 25.66
CA SER A 12 4.53 -3.37 24.63
C SER A 12 3.59 -4.13 23.71
N LEU A 13 3.47 -3.66 22.46
CA LEU A 13 2.69 -4.36 21.44
C LEU A 13 3.02 -5.86 21.48
N SER A 14 2.00 -6.71 21.41
CA SER A 14 2.15 -8.14 21.27
C SER A 14 2.99 -8.49 20.02
N ALA A 15 3.58 -9.67 19.99
CA ALA A 15 4.37 -10.11 18.83
C ALA A 15 3.54 -10.10 17.54
N GLN A 16 2.26 -10.49 17.63
CA GLN A 16 1.35 -10.49 16.50
C GLN A 16 1.05 -9.06 16.01
N ALA A 17 0.85 -8.12 16.92
CA ALA A 17 0.65 -6.71 16.60
C ALA A 17 1.88 -6.11 15.90
N LYS A 18 3.09 -6.41 16.40
CA LYS A 18 4.33 -5.96 15.74
C LYS A 18 4.47 -6.50 14.32
N HIS A 19 4.14 -7.78 14.11
CA HIS A 19 4.15 -8.37 12.77
C HIS A 19 3.13 -7.69 11.84
N LEU A 20 1.90 -7.43 12.31
CA LEU A 20 0.90 -6.72 11.51
C LEU A 20 1.38 -5.32 11.10
N VAL A 21 1.94 -4.56 12.05
CA VAL A 21 2.46 -3.21 11.79
C VAL A 21 3.62 -3.25 10.78
N ALA A 22 4.58 -4.17 10.96
CA ALA A 22 5.71 -4.31 10.04
C ALA A 22 5.27 -4.74 8.63
N MET A 23 4.39 -5.73 8.54
CA MET A 23 3.80 -6.17 7.27
C MET A 23 3.07 -5.02 6.58
N ARG A 24 2.24 -4.29 7.31
CA ARG A 24 1.53 -3.13 6.77
C ARG A 24 2.49 -2.06 6.26
N PHE A 25 3.56 -1.78 7.00
CA PHE A 25 4.60 -0.85 6.59
C PHE A 25 5.23 -1.25 5.25
N LEU A 26 5.64 -2.52 5.11
CA LEU A 26 6.28 -3.02 3.89
C LEU A 26 5.31 -2.96 2.69
N ILE A 27 4.11 -3.51 2.83
CA ILE A 27 3.11 -3.51 1.77
C ILE A 27 2.79 -2.08 1.32
N TYR A 28 2.58 -1.17 2.28
CA TYR A 28 2.23 0.20 1.95
C TYR A 28 3.40 0.97 1.33
N THR A 29 4.63 0.71 1.77
CA THR A 29 5.84 1.25 1.14
C THR A 29 5.94 0.79 -0.32
N GLY A 30 5.67 -0.49 -0.61
CA GLY A 30 5.62 -1.02 -1.98
C GLY A 30 4.57 -0.32 -2.84
N PHE A 31 3.36 -0.10 -2.32
CA PHE A 31 2.31 0.64 -3.02
C PHE A 31 2.71 2.09 -3.29
N GLN A 32 3.28 2.80 -2.30
CA GLN A 32 3.73 4.19 -2.48
C GLN A 32 4.86 4.29 -3.51
N THR A 33 5.81 3.36 -3.48
CA THR A 33 6.86 3.24 -4.49
C THR A 33 6.30 3.10 -5.90
N SER A 34 5.37 2.16 -6.08
CA SER A 34 4.75 1.87 -7.38
C SER A 34 3.87 3.01 -7.87
N TYR A 35 3.14 3.67 -6.98
CA TYR A 35 2.30 4.80 -7.33
C TYR A 35 3.11 6.00 -7.80
N PHE A 36 4.03 6.48 -6.94
CA PHE A 36 4.75 7.73 -7.24
C PHE A 36 5.79 7.56 -8.35
N ILE A 37 6.52 6.48 -8.35
CA ILE A 37 7.62 6.27 -9.31
C ILE A 37 7.18 5.40 -10.49
N GLY A 38 6.48 4.30 -10.22
CA GLY A 38 6.05 3.36 -11.25
C GLY A 38 4.98 3.93 -12.18
N VAL A 39 3.97 4.63 -11.63
CA VAL A 39 2.87 5.18 -12.41
C VAL A 39 3.13 6.65 -12.74
N ILE A 40 3.17 7.52 -11.75
CA ILE A 40 3.31 8.97 -11.98
C ILE A 40 4.65 9.29 -12.63
N GLY A 41 5.75 8.74 -12.12
CA GLY A 41 7.09 8.95 -12.67
C GLY A 41 7.19 8.51 -14.13
N THR A 42 6.67 7.33 -14.48
CA THR A 42 6.67 6.85 -15.86
C THR A 42 5.91 7.79 -16.80
N LEU A 43 4.72 8.28 -16.40
CA LEU A 43 3.91 9.18 -17.24
C LEU A 43 4.46 10.61 -17.29
N THR A 44 5.22 11.04 -16.29
CA THR A 44 5.77 12.42 -16.22
C THR A 44 7.09 12.54 -16.98
N TYR A 45 7.90 11.47 -16.99
CA TYR A 45 9.24 11.48 -17.58
C TYR A 45 9.35 10.69 -18.88
N ALA A 46 8.21 10.22 -19.45
CA ALA A 46 8.18 9.63 -20.78
C ALA A 46 8.48 10.68 -21.86
N ASP A 47 9.01 10.26 -23.02
CA ASP A 47 9.29 11.16 -24.14
C ASP A 47 8.03 11.86 -24.67
N ASP A 48 6.86 11.22 -24.51
CA ASP A 48 5.53 11.74 -24.83
C ASP A 48 4.76 12.18 -23.58
N ALA A 49 5.44 12.72 -22.57
CA ALA A 49 4.85 13.12 -21.29
C ALA A 49 3.58 13.96 -21.45
N SER A 50 2.50 13.52 -20.84
CA SER A 50 1.18 14.16 -20.93
C SER A 50 0.65 14.48 -19.53
N VAL A 51 0.44 15.77 -19.28
CA VAL A 51 -0.22 16.24 -18.04
C VAL A 51 -1.61 15.60 -17.88
N VAL A 52 -2.33 15.44 -19.02
CA VAL A 52 -3.66 14.82 -19.03
C VAL A 52 -3.57 13.34 -18.61
N ALA A 53 -2.61 12.58 -19.17
CA ALA A 53 -2.43 11.18 -18.82
C ALA A 53 -2.05 11.01 -17.34
N THR A 54 -1.15 11.85 -16.82
CA THR A 54 -0.76 11.84 -15.40
C THR A 54 -1.95 12.18 -14.50
N SER A 55 -2.75 13.19 -14.86
CA SER A 55 -3.96 13.56 -14.10
C SER A 55 -5.02 12.46 -14.11
N LEU A 56 -5.22 11.80 -15.27
CA LEU A 56 -6.11 10.65 -15.37
C LEU A 56 -5.64 9.45 -14.54
N ALA A 57 -4.34 9.19 -14.51
CA ALA A 57 -3.77 8.12 -13.67
C ALA A 57 -4.05 8.38 -12.19
N VAL A 58 -3.84 9.61 -11.71
CA VAL A 58 -4.15 10.02 -10.33
C VAL A 58 -5.64 9.87 -10.04
N LEU A 59 -6.51 10.34 -10.94
CA LEU A 59 -7.95 10.22 -10.80
C LEU A 59 -8.38 8.75 -10.73
N PHE A 60 -7.98 7.94 -11.69
CA PHE A 60 -8.34 6.53 -11.76
C PHE A 60 -7.85 5.77 -10.54
N MET A 61 -6.60 5.99 -10.14
CA MET A 61 -6.08 5.34 -8.95
C MET A 61 -6.93 5.66 -7.73
N ASN A 62 -7.25 6.93 -7.47
CA ASN A 62 -8.05 7.31 -6.30
C ASN A 62 -9.48 6.76 -6.34
N VAL A 63 -10.14 6.82 -7.50
CA VAL A 63 -11.49 6.23 -7.68
C VAL A 63 -11.45 4.73 -7.40
N PHE A 64 -10.46 4.02 -7.95
CA PHE A 64 -10.35 2.57 -7.78
C PHE A 64 -9.85 2.16 -6.39
N VAL A 65 -9.11 3.01 -5.66
CA VAL A 65 -8.85 2.81 -4.22
C VAL A 65 -10.18 2.79 -3.43
N ILE A 66 -11.09 3.70 -3.72
CA ILE A 66 -12.40 3.74 -3.06
C ILE A 66 -13.19 2.46 -3.38
N LEU A 67 -13.32 2.11 -4.65
CA LEU A 67 -14.03 0.91 -5.09
C LEU A 67 -13.41 -0.37 -4.51
N GLY A 68 -12.08 -0.44 -4.54
CA GLY A 68 -11.33 -1.54 -3.92
C GLY A 68 -11.56 -1.65 -2.42
N SER A 69 -11.64 -0.52 -1.70
CA SER A 69 -11.89 -0.52 -0.24
C SER A 69 -13.27 -1.08 0.09
N PHE A 70 -14.30 -0.75 -0.67
CA PHE A 70 -15.63 -1.35 -0.51
C PHE A 70 -15.60 -2.86 -0.79
N ALA A 71 -14.96 -3.27 -1.89
CA ALA A 71 -14.82 -4.67 -2.24
C ALA A 71 -14.01 -5.45 -1.20
N GLY A 72 -12.94 -4.85 -0.67
CA GLY A 72 -12.09 -5.43 0.37
C GLY A 72 -12.82 -5.61 1.69
N GLY A 73 -13.62 -4.62 2.12
CA GLY A 73 -14.47 -4.73 3.29
C GLY A 73 -15.49 -5.86 3.15
N ALA A 74 -16.23 -5.89 2.06
CA ALA A 74 -17.19 -6.97 1.77
C ALA A 74 -16.53 -8.35 1.69
N ALA A 75 -15.34 -8.44 1.11
CA ALA A 75 -14.57 -9.68 1.03
C ALA A 75 -14.10 -10.15 2.42
N LEU A 76 -13.65 -9.22 3.28
CA LEU A 76 -13.27 -9.51 4.65
C LEU A 76 -14.45 -10.07 5.45
N ASP A 77 -15.61 -9.42 5.34
CA ASP A 77 -16.83 -9.85 6.04
C ASP A 77 -17.32 -11.21 5.56
N ALA A 78 -17.23 -11.49 4.25
CA ALA A 78 -17.71 -12.74 3.68
C ALA A 78 -16.75 -13.93 3.88
N TRP A 79 -15.43 -13.69 3.84
CA TRP A 79 -14.43 -14.77 3.76
C TRP A 79 -13.46 -14.81 4.94
N GLY A 80 -13.49 -13.79 5.79
CA GLY A 80 -12.61 -13.63 6.95
C GLY A 80 -11.18 -13.17 6.60
N PRO A 81 -10.37 -12.82 7.62
CA PRO A 81 -9.10 -12.14 7.45
C PRO A 81 -8.06 -12.99 6.67
N ARG A 82 -8.02 -14.30 6.89
CA ARG A 82 -7.01 -15.16 6.23
C ARG A 82 -7.19 -15.21 4.72
N ARG A 83 -8.43 -15.41 4.23
CA ARG A 83 -8.70 -15.47 2.78
C ARG A 83 -8.58 -14.10 2.14
N HIS A 84 -9.09 -13.07 2.79
CA HIS A 84 -8.92 -11.69 2.34
C HIS A 84 -7.44 -11.33 2.19
N PHE A 85 -6.58 -11.68 3.15
CA PHE A 85 -5.15 -11.43 3.10
C PHE A 85 -4.48 -12.13 1.91
N LEU A 86 -4.75 -13.42 1.72
CA LEU A 86 -4.23 -14.18 0.57
C LEU A 86 -4.64 -13.57 -0.78
N LEU A 87 -5.90 -13.15 -0.91
CA LEU A 87 -6.38 -12.50 -2.12
C LEU A 87 -5.71 -11.14 -2.35
N SER A 88 -5.44 -10.38 -1.29
CA SER A 88 -4.69 -9.12 -1.37
C SER A 88 -3.27 -9.35 -1.89
N ILE A 89 -2.57 -10.38 -1.38
CA ILE A 89 -1.24 -10.78 -1.88
C ILE A 89 -1.32 -11.17 -3.35
N VAL A 90 -2.19 -12.11 -3.71
CA VAL A 90 -2.32 -12.60 -5.09
C VAL A 90 -2.67 -11.46 -6.04
N GLY A 91 -3.61 -10.59 -5.68
CA GLY A 91 -3.99 -9.42 -6.47
C GLY A 91 -2.82 -8.45 -6.67
N THR A 92 -2.04 -8.19 -5.63
CA THR A 92 -0.85 -7.32 -5.71
C THR A 92 0.22 -7.91 -6.62
N LEU A 93 0.53 -9.20 -6.46
CA LEU A 93 1.51 -9.90 -7.29
C LEU A 93 1.05 -9.95 -8.76
N ALA A 94 -0.22 -10.27 -9.01
CA ALA A 94 -0.79 -10.29 -10.36
C ALA A 94 -0.74 -8.92 -11.03
N THR A 95 -1.05 -7.85 -10.29
CA THR A 95 -0.97 -6.46 -10.79
C THR A 95 0.47 -6.09 -11.14
N GLY A 96 1.42 -6.35 -10.25
CA GLY A 96 2.85 -6.08 -10.50
C GLY A 96 3.36 -6.86 -11.71
N ALA A 97 3.05 -8.15 -11.80
CA ALA A 97 3.44 -8.99 -12.93
C ALA A 97 2.81 -8.51 -14.26
N ALA A 98 1.52 -8.13 -14.25
CA ALA A 98 0.86 -7.62 -15.44
C ALA A 98 1.54 -6.35 -15.98
N ILE A 99 1.86 -5.39 -15.12
CA ILE A 99 2.54 -4.15 -15.54
C ILE A 99 3.94 -4.45 -16.08
N LEU A 100 4.68 -5.39 -15.48
CA LEU A 100 6.00 -5.79 -15.97
C LEU A 100 5.95 -6.44 -17.35
N VAL A 101 4.93 -7.28 -17.60
CA VAL A 101 4.78 -8.02 -18.87
C VAL A 101 4.29 -7.12 -20.00
N PHE A 102 3.25 -6.31 -19.75
CA PHE A 102 2.58 -5.55 -20.80
C PHE A 102 3.30 -4.24 -21.18
N GLY A 103 4.24 -3.76 -20.38
CA GLY A 103 5.11 -2.67 -20.76
C GLY A 103 4.70 -1.29 -20.27
N SER A 104 5.26 -0.23 -20.91
CA SER A 104 5.18 1.17 -20.46
C SER A 104 4.36 2.10 -21.37
N ALA A 105 3.66 1.57 -22.37
CA ALA A 105 2.78 2.39 -23.17
C ALA A 105 1.74 3.10 -22.28
N THR A 106 1.47 4.37 -22.56
CA THR A 106 0.58 5.23 -21.73
C THR A 106 -0.74 4.55 -21.34
N GLY A 107 -1.41 3.88 -22.29
CA GLY A 107 -2.67 3.16 -22.00
C GLY A 107 -2.49 2.01 -21.01
N ILE A 108 -1.35 1.32 -21.06
CA ILE A 108 -1.03 0.22 -20.13
C ILE A 108 -0.73 0.77 -18.74
N VAL A 109 -0.02 1.88 -18.65
CA VAL A 109 0.26 2.53 -17.35
C VAL A 109 -1.03 3.06 -16.72
N LEU A 110 -1.98 3.60 -17.51
CA LEU A 110 -3.30 4.00 -17.04
C LEU A 110 -4.11 2.79 -16.52
N LEU A 111 -4.09 1.68 -17.24
CA LEU A 111 -4.70 0.43 -16.75
C LEU A 111 -4.00 -0.07 -15.47
N GLY A 112 -2.69 0.06 -15.42
CA GLY A 112 -1.89 -0.23 -14.22
C GLY A 112 -2.32 0.62 -13.02
N ALA A 113 -2.61 1.91 -13.22
CA ALA A 113 -3.13 2.79 -12.17
C ALA A 113 -4.50 2.33 -11.64
N VAL A 114 -5.39 1.88 -12.53
CA VAL A 114 -6.69 1.28 -12.17
C VAL A 114 -6.50 0.04 -11.30
N LEU A 115 -5.70 -0.91 -11.76
CA LEU A 115 -5.44 -2.18 -11.05
C LEU A 115 -4.74 -1.93 -9.72
N LEU A 116 -3.70 -1.09 -9.71
CA LEU A 116 -2.96 -0.74 -8.50
C LEU A 116 -3.86 -0.05 -7.47
N GLY A 117 -4.69 0.90 -7.91
CA GLY A 117 -5.67 1.57 -7.05
C GLY A 117 -6.65 0.57 -6.44
N PHE A 118 -7.23 -0.31 -7.26
CA PHE A 118 -8.17 -1.31 -6.78
C PHE A 118 -7.55 -2.25 -5.74
N VAL A 119 -6.37 -2.80 -6.02
CA VAL A 119 -5.69 -3.73 -5.12
C VAL A 119 -5.22 -3.04 -3.84
N MET A 120 -4.73 -1.80 -3.93
CA MET A 120 -4.38 -1.00 -2.76
C MET A 120 -5.61 -0.75 -1.86
N GLY A 121 -6.74 -0.39 -2.46
CA GLY A 121 -8.00 -0.24 -1.75
C GLY A 121 -8.48 -1.57 -1.16
N PHE A 122 -8.45 -2.65 -1.93
CA PHE A 122 -8.84 -3.98 -1.48
C PHE A 122 -8.01 -4.44 -0.26
N ALA A 123 -6.73 -4.10 -0.19
CA ALA A 123 -5.87 -4.39 0.96
C ALA A 123 -6.06 -3.43 2.15
N GLN A 124 -6.90 -2.39 2.04
CA GLN A 124 -7.07 -1.40 3.11
C GLN A 124 -7.57 -1.98 4.44
N PRO A 125 -8.47 -2.99 4.49
CA PRO A 125 -8.90 -3.63 5.73
C PRO A 125 -7.76 -4.21 6.60
N ILE A 126 -6.60 -4.52 6.01
CA ILE A 126 -5.40 -4.95 6.75
C ILE A 126 -4.98 -3.88 7.77
N ALA A 127 -5.15 -2.60 7.43
CA ALA A 127 -4.81 -1.51 8.33
C ALA A 127 -5.95 -1.10 9.26
N THR A 128 -7.21 -1.22 8.81
CA THR A 128 -8.35 -0.64 9.51
C THR A 128 -9.13 -1.65 10.36
N SER A 129 -9.19 -2.90 9.93
CA SER A 129 -10.06 -3.91 10.54
C SER A 129 -9.29 -5.04 11.21
N TYR A 130 -8.11 -5.43 10.71
CA TYR A 130 -7.34 -6.54 11.29
C TYR A 130 -6.91 -6.32 12.74
N PRO A 131 -6.59 -5.10 13.22
CA PRO A 131 -6.29 -4.90 14.62
C PRO A 131 -7.35 -5.45 15.58
N ALA A 132 -8.63 -5.32 15.22
CA ALA A 132 -9.74 -5.84 16.02
C ALA A 132 -9.85 -7.37 16.05
N TYR A 133 -9.16 -8.09 15.16
CA TYR A 133 -9.06 -9.56 15.23
C TYR A 133 -7.89 -10.04 16.09
N LEU A 134 -6.99 -9.14 16.52
CA LEU A 134 -5.80 -9.50 17.30
C LEU A 134 -6.00 -9.29 18.79
N THR A 135 -6.82 -8.33 19.19
CA THR A 135 -7.00 -7.97 20.60
C THR A 135 -8.37 -7.36 20.86
N ASP A 136 -8.93 -7.70 22.02
CA ASP A 136 -10.14 -7.06 22.58
C ASP A 136 -9.77 -5.95 23.59
N ASP A 137 -8.45 -5.77 23.90
CA ASP A 137 -8.00 -4.72 24.80
C ASP A 137 -8.02 -3.35 24.08
N PRO A 138 -8.84 -2.39 24.52
CA PRO A 138 -8.94 -1.08 23.89
C PRO A 138 -7.62 -0.28 23.91
N LEU A 139 -6.74 -0.51 24.88
CA LEU A 139 -5.45 0.17 24.98
C LEU A 139 -4.47 -0.38 23.94
N GLU A 140 -4.37 -1.70 23.84
CA GLU A 140 -3.53 -2.34 22.81
C GLU A 140 -4.05 -2.00 21.42
N LEU A 141 -5.37 -2.04 21.18
CA LEU A 141 -5.98 -1.67 19.91
C LEU A 141 -5.63 -0.23 19.50
N LYS A 142 -5.69 0.71 20.43
CA LYS A 142 -5.27 2.10 20.22
C LYS A 142 -3.79 2.20 19.84
N ASP A 143 -2.93 1.46 20.53
CA ASP A 143 -1.49 1.49 20.28
C ASP A 143 -1.14 0.87 18.91
N ILE A 144 -1.81 -0.22 18.52
CA ILE A 144 -1.68 -0.82 17.18
C ILE A 144 -2.11 0.18 16.11
N ASN A 145 -3.28 0.79 16.25
CA ASN A 145 -3.78 1.77 15.27
C ASN A 145 -2.84 2.98 15.14
N SER A 146 -2.32 3.48 16.27
CA SER A 146 -1.37 4.60 16.28
C SER A 146 -0.07 4.23 15.57
N ALA A 147 0.45 3.02 15.79
CA ALA A 147 1.64 2.52 15.10
C ALA A 147 1.40 2.36 13.59
N ILE A 148 0.26 1.79 13.18
CA ILE A 148 -0.10 1.65 11.77
C ILE A 148 -0.16 3.01 11.08
N VAL A 149 -0.79 4.02 11.69
CA VAL A 149 -0.86 5.38 11.12
C VAL A 149 0.53 6.00 11.00
N MET A 150 1.34 5.90 12.05
CA MET A 150 2.70 6.42 12.06
C MET A 150 3.54 5.78 10.93
N PHE A 151 3.59 4.47 10.83
CA PHE A 151 4.37 3.77 9.82
C PHE A 151 3.81 3.95 8.40
N SER A 152 2.49 4.12 8.25
CA SER A 152 1.90 4.49 6.95
C SER A 152 2.38 5.87 6.49
N ASN A 153 2.47 6.85 7.40
CA ASN A 153 3.03 8.18 7.07
C ASN A 153 4.52 8.10 6.72
N VAL A 154 5.30 7.28 7.43
CA VAL A 154 6.71 7.02 7.07
C VAL A 154 6.82 6.39 5.68
N SER A 155 5.91 5.47 5.32
CA SER A 155 5.89 4.83 3.99
C SER A 155 5.68 5.83 2.85
N ILE A 156 4.93 6.91 3.07
CA ILE A 156 4.71 7.97 2.06
C ILE A 156 6.03 8.68 1.71
N ILE A 157 6.97 8.74 2.64
CA ILE A 157 8.30 9.35 2.43
C ILE A 157 9.28 8.28 1.91
N VAL A 158 9.34 7.14 2.59
CA VAL A 158 10.30 6.07 2.27
C VAL A 158 10.02 5.44 0.91
N GLY A 159 8.74 5.22 0.57
CA GLY A 159 8.35 4.58 -0.68
C GLY A 159 8.88 5.30 -1.93
N PRO A 160 8.53 6.57 -2.17
CA PRO A 160 9.04 7.32 -3.31
C PRO A 160 10.56 7.43 -3.32
N THR A 161 11.20 7.58 -2.13
CA THR A 161 12.65 7.66 -2.01
C THR A 161 13.31 6.36 -2.49
N LEU A 162 12.88 5.21 -1.98
CA LEU A 162 13.37 3.89 -2.43
C LEU A 162 13.07 3.67 -3.90
N GLY A 163 11.88 4.04 -4.35
CA GLY A 163 11.49 3.94 -5.76
C GLY A 163 12.37 4.76 -6.67
N GLY A 164 12.73 5.98 -6.27
CA GLY A 164 13.66 6.83 -6.99
C GLY A 164 15.03 6.20 -7.15
N PHE A 165 15.59 5.61 -6.10
CA PHE A 165 16.86 4.87 -6.17
C PHE A 165 16.77 3.66 -7.10
N VAL A 166 15.69 2.87 -7.00
CA VAL A 166 15.50 1.69 -7.87
C VAL A 166 15.32 2.11 -9.33
N ALA A 167 14.55 3.16 -9.59
CA ALA A 167 14.35 3.67 -10.93
C ALA A 167 15.64 4.20 -11.55
N ALA A 168 16.47 4.92 -10.78
CA ALA A 168 17.77 5.43 -11.22
C ALA A 168 18.78 4.30 -11.46
N ALA A 169 18.76 3.24 -10.66
CA ALA A 169 19.68 2.11 -10.79
C ALA A 169 19.29 1.11 -11.90
N ALA A 170 18.01 1.01 -12.22
CA ALA A 170 17.51 0.02 -13.19
C ALA A 170 16.45 0.62 -14.14
N SER A 171 15.22 0.81 -13.68
CA SER A 171 14.13 1.43 -14.45
C SER A 171 12.94 1.74 -13.55
N SER A 172 12.04 2.62 -14.02
CA SER A 172 10.76 2.88 -13.33
C SER A 172 9.88 1.62 -13.18
N ARG A 173 10.03 0.63 -14.05
CA ARG A 173 9.33 -0.65 -13.95
C ARG A 173 9.86 -1.54 -12.82
N ALA A 174 11.15 -1.46 -12.49
CA ALA A 174 11.76 -2.26 -11.44
C ALA A 174 11.11 -2.00 -10.06
N VAL A 175 10.43 -0.87 -9.88
CA VAL A 175 9.70 -0.56 -8.65
C VAL A 175 8.52 -1.51 -8.40
N PHE A 176 7.92 -2.09 -9.45
CA PHE A 176 6.86 -3.09 -9.29
C PHE A 176 7.41 -4.43 -8.79
N VAL A 177 8.67 -4.76 -9.10
CA VAL A 177 9.37 -5.90 -8.50
C VAL A 177 9.56 -5.66 -7.01
N LEU A 178 9.97 -4.45 -6.62
CA LEU A 178 10.11 -4.08 -5.21
C LEU A 178 8.77 -4.18 -4.46
N MET A 179 7.68 -3.72 -5.07
CA MET A 179 6.32 -3.87 -4.51
C MET A 179 5.98 -5.35 -4.28
N MET A 180 6.27 -6.21 -5.25
CA MET A 180 6.01 -7.66 -5.12
C MET A 180 6.84 -8.28 -3.99
N ILE A 181 8.13 -7.91 -3.87
CA ILE A 181 9.00 -8.38 -2.77
C ILE A 181 8.46 -7.96 -1.41
N PHE A 182 7.97 -6.73 -1.27
CA PHE A 182 7.43 -6.22 -0.01
C PHE A 182 6.04 -6.80 0.33
N THR A 183 5.41 -7.49 -0.59
CA THR A 183 4.10 -8.11 -0.39
C THR A 183 4.21 -9.56 0.09
N VAL A 184 5.33 -10.22 -0.13
CA VAL A 184 5.61 -11.61 0.26
C VAL A 184 6.36 -11.67 1.57
#